data_6d13763024d9334502ef9a24edaa9818
#
_entry.id   6d13763024d9334502ef9a24edaa9818
#
_cell.length_a   1.000
_cell.length_b   1.000
_cell.length_c   1.000
_cell.angle_alpha   90.00
_cell.angle_beta   90.00
_cell.angle_gamma   90.00
#
_symmetry.space_group_name_H-M   'P 1'
#
loop_
_entity.id
_entity.type
_entity.pdbx_description
1 polymer ?
#
loop_
_entity_poly.entity_id
_entity_poly.type
_entity_poly.pdbx_seq_one_letter_code
_entity_poly.pdbx_strand_id
1 'polypeptide(L)'
;MKKKKMSISKSLTTKEVARLCRVSDATVKRWEDAGLLKSERTSGGHRRFLAEEIARFQREQGLGVKTSHGGESAVRAAIRRRENRNHSHSSLFHALIAGAEEEATNLLIGEHLRGKSLTGIFDDFVSAAMNRIGELWYTGELSVAHEHLATRTAFTAIHKLRGAIPVPELTGELATCCSIEGDFHELPTHLAQMTLENEGWEVLNFGANLPLYSLADEIQKHSPDAICISAAIITDIERTARDYRDFRERICKLKIPVIIGGRAFSDECVRRRFPSEFYAETFADVASFAGKISAKR
;
A
#
# COMPACT_ATOMS: atom_id res chain seq x y z
N MET A 1 38.79 26.52 9.23
CA MET A 1 38.81 25.18 8.59
C MET A 1 37.52 24.45 8.90
N LYS A 2 36.60 24.35 7.96
CA LYS A 2 35.32 23.69 8.12
C LYS A 2 35.50 22.19 7.83
N LYS A 3 35.29 21.32 8.82
CA LYS A 3 35.24 19.87 8.63
C LYS A 3 34.02 19.51 7.78
N LYS A 4 34.28 19.01 6.57
CA LYS A 4 33.29 18.44 5.65
C LYS A 4 32.72 17.16 6.31
N LYS A 5 31.45 17.16 6.66
CA LYS A 5 30.71 15.98 7.14
C LYS A 5 30.60 15.01 5.96
N MET A 6 31.39 13.94 5.98
CA MET A 6 31.33 12.85 5.01
C MET A 6 30.01 12.09 5.23
N SER A 7 29.19 12.05 4.23
CA SER A 7 28.06 11.12 4.12
C SER A 7 28.58 9.69 4.24
N ILE A 8 28.07 8.93 5.21
CA ILE A 8 28.41 7.51 5.39
C ILE A 8 27.67 6.75 4.29
N SER A 9 28.32 6.53 3.14
CA SER A 9 27.83 5.60 2.13
C SER A 9 27.87 4.19 2.73
N LYS A 10 26.73 3.48 2.67
CA LYS A 10 26.56 2.14 3.23
C LYS A 10 27.55 1.17 2.56
N SER A 11 28.61 0.79 3.27
CA SER A 11 29.62 -0.13 2.78
C SER A 11 29.32 -1.57 3.22
N LEU A 12 29.46 -2.53 2.31
CA LEU A 12 29.15 -3.95 2.48
C LEU A 12 30.42 -4.77 2.78
N THR A 13 30.28 -5.80 3.58
CA THR A 13 31.34 -6.78 3.86
C THR A 13 31.49 -7.80 2.71
N THR A 14 32.63 -8.52 2.67
CA THR A 14 32.82 -9.61 1.70
C THR A 14 31.69 -10.65 1.74
N LYS A 15 31.19 -11.00 2.94
CA LYS A 15 30.09 -11.96 3.11
C LYS A 15 28.75 -11.43 2.55
N GLU A 16 28.49 -10.14 2.74
CA GLU A 16 27.27 -9.52 2.19
C GLU A 16 27.33 -9.45 0.66
N VAL A 17 28.48 -9.11 0.09
CA VAL A 17 28.70 -9.14 -1.38
C VAL A 17 28.58 -10.54 -1.94
N ALA A 18 29.17 -11.53 -1.27
CA ALA A 18 29.07 -12.94 -1.66
C ALA A 18 27.62 -13.42 -1.72
N ARG A 19 26.82 -13.04 -0.73
CA ARG A 19 25.39 -13.35 -0.68
C ARG A 19 24.61 -12.63 -1.79
N LEU A 20 24.88 -11.35 -2.03
CA LEU A 20 24.25 -10.55 -3.09
C LEU A 20 24.55 -11.09 -4.49
N CYS A 21 25.78 -11.51 -4.73
CA CYS A 21 26.20 -12.06 -6.02
C CYS A 21 25.99 -13.58 -6.15
N ARG A 22 25.49 -14.24 -5.07
CA ARG A 22 25.28 -15.71 -4.99
C ARG A 22 26.56 -16.52 -5.29
N VAL A 23 27.65 -16.10 -4.72
CA VAL A 23 28.97 -16.73 -4.87
C VAL A 23 29.63 -16.96 -3.51
N SER A 24 30.79 -17.64 -3.48
CA SER A 24 31.56 -17.80 -2.25
C SER A 24 32.37 -16.54 -1.89
N ASP A 25 32.68 -16.36 -0.60
CA ASP A 25 33.59 -15.30 -0.13
C ASP A 25 34.94 -15.32 -0.87
N ALA A 26 35.43 -16.53 -1.21
CA ALA A 26 36.67 -16.71 -1.96
C ALA A 26 36.58 -16.16 -3.39
N THR A 27 35.39 -16.24 -4.01
CA THR A 27 35.14 -15.66 -5.33
C THR A 27 35.17 -14.15 -5.30
N VAL A 28 34.55 -13.52 -4.29
CA VAL A 28 34.57 -12.05 -4.11
C VAL A 28 36.01 -11.57 -3.90
N LYS A 29 36.82 -12.28 -3.11
CA LYS A 29 38.22 -11.95 -2.90
C LYS A 29 39.02 -12.01 -4.21
N ARG A 30 38.82 -13.08 -5.04
CA ARG A 30 39.43 -13.19 -6.36
C ARG A 30 39.07 -12.04 -7.30
N TRP A 31 37.83 -11.58 -7.27
CA TRP A 31 37.40 -10.42 -8.08
C TRP A 31 38.09 -9.14 -7.65
N GLU A 32 38.28 -8.94 -6.35
CA GLU A 32 39.01 -7.78 -5.84
C GLU A 32 40.52 -7.90 -6.20
N ASP A 33 41.13 -9.07 -5.97
CA ASP A 33 42.55 -9.31 -6.27
C ASP A 33 42.85 -9.15 -7.78
N ALA A 34 41.86 -9.48 -8.64
CA ALA A 34 41.92 -9.26 -10.09
C ALA A 34 41.58 -7.82 -10.52
N GLY A 35 41.28 -6.91 -9.59
CA GLY A 35 40.93 -5.51 -9.88
C GLY A 35 39.54 -5.30 -10.50
N LEU A 36 38.73 -6.34 -10.61
CA LEU A 36 37.38 -6.30 -11.17
C LEU A 36 36.38 -5.62 -10.24
N LEU A 37 36.60 -5.77 -8.92
CA LEU A 37 35.75 -5.18 -7.88
C LEU A 37 36.61 -4.40 -6.88
N LYS A 38 36.35 -3.10 -6.74
CA LYS A 38 37.12 -2.23 -5.85
C LYS A 38 36.58 -2.31 -4.43
N SER A 39 37.51 -2.39 -3.45
CA SER A 39 37.20 -2.32 -2.03
C SER A 39 38.01 -1.26 -1.31
N GLU A 40 37.48 -0.77 -0.21
CA GLU A 40 38.23 0.00 0.79
C GLU A 40 38.61 -0.92 1.96
N ARG A 41 39.69 -0.59 2.67
CA ARG A 41 40.09 -1.32 3.87
C ARG A 41 39.86 -0.48 5.11
N THR A 42 39.23 -1.09 6.11
CA THR A 42 39.13 -0.47 7.45
C THR A 42 40.51 -0.43 8.12
N SER A 43 40.65 0.33 9.20
CA SER A 43 41.86 0.38 10.04
C SER A 43 42.28 -1.01 10.57
N GLY A 44 41.35 -1.95 10.68
CA GLY A 44 41.60 -3.36 11.02
C GLY A 44 41.84 -4.28 9.81
N GLY A 45 42.06 -3.75 8.62
CA GLY A 45 42.38 -4.53 7.40
C GLY A 45 41.19 -5.21 6.74
N HIS A 46 39.95 -5.06 7.24
CA HIS A 46 38.76 -5.68 6.66
C HIS A 46 38.30 -4.95 5.39
N ARG A 47 37.96 -5.75 4.36
CA ARG A 47 37.41 -5.26 3.08
C ARG A 47 36.01 -4.68 3.25
N ARG A 48 35.79 -3.51 2.63
CA ARG A 48 34.50 -2.83 2.52
C ARG A 48 34.24 -2.45 1.09
N PHE A 49 33.05 -2.76 0.59
CA PHE A 49 32.63 -2.53 -0.79
C PHE A 49 31.51 -1.49 -0.78
N LEU A 50 31.62 -0.45 -1.59
CA LEU A 50 30.56 0.53 -1.77
C LEU A 50 29.41 -0.10 -2.57
N ALA A 51 28.16 0.19 -2.21
CA ALA A 51 26.98 -0.35 -2.88
C ALA A 51 26.97 0.00 -4.39
N GLU A 52 27.42 1.22 -4.73
CA GLU A 52 27.54 1.69 -6.10
C GLU A 52 28.54 0.86 -6.94
N GLU A 53 29.66 0.51 -6.34
CA GLU A 53 30.69 -0.32 -6.97
C GLU A 53 30.19 -1.75 -7.26
N ILE A 54 29.42 -2.30 -6.34
CA ILE A 54 28.82 -3.63 -6.53
C ILE A 54 27.78 -3.58 -7.65
N ALA A 55 26.96 -2.54 -7.70
CA ALA A 55 25.96 -2.37 -8.76
C ALA A 55 26.63 -2.16 -10.14
N ARG A 56 27.76 -1.45 -10.21
CA ARG A 56 28.56 -1.32 -11.43
C ARG A 56 29.08 -2.68 -11.88
N PHE A 57 29.75 -3.40 -10.97
CA PHE A 57 30.34 -4.72 -11.21
C PHE A 57 29.30 -5.73 -11.69
N GLN A 58 28.11 -5.80 -11.04
CA GLN A 58 27.05 -6.69 -11.48
C GLN A 58 26.56 -6.41 -12.90
N ARG A 59 26.46 -5.13 -13.28
CA ARG A 59 26.10 -4.73 -14.67
C ARG A 59 27.17 -5.15 -15.67
N GLU A 60 28.43 -4.92 -15.36
CA GLU A 60 29.56 -5.21 -16.26
C GLU A 60 29.80 -6.71 -16.43
N GLN A 61 29.59 -7.51 -15.39
CA GLN A 61 29.81 -8.94 -15.41
C GLN A 61 28.57 -9.78 -15.74
N GLY A 62 27.39 -9.13 -15.98
CA GLY A 62 26.16 -9.86 -16.23
C GLY A 62 25.70 -10.74 -15.07
N LEU A 63 26.18 -10.49 -13.86
CA LEU A 63 25.88 -11.26 -12.65
C LEU A 63 24.55 -10.80 -12.05
N GLY A 64 23.48 -11.09 -12.76
CA GLY A 64 22.11 -10.78 -12.34
C GLY A 64 21.09 -11.45 -13.25
N VAL A 65 21.47 -11.87 -14.45
CA VAL A 65 20.58 -12.52 -15.42
C VAL A 65 21.31 -13.63 -16.14
N LYS A 66 21.15 -14.88 -15.71
CA LYS A 66 21.48 -16.04 -16.56
C LYS A 66 20.33 -16.26 -17.54
N THR A 67 20.53 -15.87 -18.78
CA THR A 67 19.72 -16.34 -19.91
C THR A 67 20.20 -17.73 -20.33
N SER A 68 19.48 -18.77 -19.94
CA SER A 68 19.60 -20.08 -20.57
C SER A 68 18.53 -20.20 -21.66
N HIS A 69 18.98 -20.44 -22.89
CA HIS A 69 18.13 -20.69 -24.05
C HIS A 69 17.49 -22.08 -23.95
N GLY A 70 16.17 -22.15 -24.15
CA GLY A 70 15.45 -23.40 -24.38
C GLY A 70 14.28 -23.64 -23.43
N GLY A 71 13.04 -23.43 -23.88
CA GLY A 71 11.81 -23.81 -23.16
C GLY A 71 11.07 -22.62 -22.55
N GLU A 72 10.74 -21.63 -23.39
CA GLU A 72 10.05 -20.42 -22.95
C GLU A 72 8.58 -20.42 -23.33
N SER A 73 7.65 -20.47 -22.38
CA SER A 73 6.46 -19.62 -22.56
C SER A 73 5.68 -19.30 -21.27
N ALA A 74 5.49 -20.20 -20.31
CA ALA A 74 4.62 -19.91 -19.15
C ALA A 74 5.40 -19.37 -17.92
N VAL A 75 6.57 -19.96 -17.62
CA VAL A 75 7.36 -19.59 -16.42
C VAL A 75 8.02 -18.22 -16.58
N ARG A 76 8.53 -17.89 -17.78
CA ARG A 76 9.11 -16.55 -18.05
C ARG A 76 8.06 -15.46 -18.09
N ALA A 77 6.85 -15.75 -18.62
CA ALA A 77 5.75 -14.79 -18.55
C ALA A 77 5.33 -14.52 -17.09
N ALA A 78 5.34 -15.54 -16.23
CA ALA A 78 5.06 -15.39 -14.80
C ALA A 78 6.18 -14.64 -14.05
N ILE A 79 7.47 -14.94 -14.34
CA ILE A 79 8.62 -14.25 -13.76
C ILE A 79 8.67 -12.80 -14.24
N ARG A 80 8.48 -12.53 -15.54
CA ARG A 80 8.43 -11.18 -16.10
C ARG A 80 7.24 -10.37 -15.58
N ARG A 81 6.08 -11.02 -15.31
CA ARG A 81 4.93 -10.39 -14.64
C ARG A 81 5.22 -10.09 -13.17
N ARG A 82 6.04 -10.90 -12.50
CA ARG A 82 6.46 -10.70 -11.11
C ARG A 82 7.54 -9.61 -10.98
N GLU A 83 8.49 -9.57 -11.92
CA GLU A 83 9.54 -8.54 -11.99
C GLU A 83 8.97 -7.17 -12.39
N ASN A 84 8.04 -7.12 -13.36
CA ASN A 84 7.31 -5.90 -13.70
C ASN A 84 6.44 -5.41 -12.54
N ARG A 85 5.78 -6.31 -11.78
CA ARG A 85 5.04 -5.92 -10.58
C ARG A 85 5.95 -5.29 -9.53
N ASN A 86 7.07 -5.89 -9.20
CA ASN A 86 8.02 -5.33 -8.23
C ASN A 86 8.61 -3.99 -8.69
N HIS A 87 8.82 -3.79 -10.00
CA HIS A 87 9.27 -2.49 -10.55
C HIS A 87 8.19 -1.42 -10.44
N SER A 88 6.96 -1.73 -10.82
CA SER A 88 5.85 -0.76 -10.76
C SER A 88 5.50 -0.37 -9.33
N HIS A 89 5.51 -1.30 -8.37
CA HIS A 89 5.30 -1.02 -6.94
C HIS A 89 6.38 -0.10 -6.38
N SER A 90 7.65 -0.39 -6.70
CA SER A 90 8.77 0.46 -6.31
C SER A 90 8.69 1.84 -6.97
N SER A 91 8.23 1.91 -8.23
CA SER A 91 8.10 3.17 -8.96
C SER A 91 7.00 4.06 -8.36
N LEU A 92 5.82 3.50 -8.02
CA LEU A 92 4.75 4.28 -7.36
C LEU A 92 5.22 4.82 -6.00
N PHE A 93 5.84 3.97 -5.17
CA PHE A 93 6.41 4.41 -3.89
C PHE A 93 7.37 5.60 -4.07
N HIS A 94 8.29 5.53 -5.04
CA HIS A 94 9.24 6.62 -5.30
C HIS A 94 8.55 7.89 -5.82
N ALA A 95 7.58 7.76 -6.71
CA ALA A 95 6.80 8.89 -7.20
C ALA A 95 6.03 9.58 -6.06
N LEU A 96 5.42 8.80 -5.14
CA LEU A 96 4.67 9.33 -4.01
C LEU A 96 5.57 10.13 -3.06
N ILE A 97 6.70 9.57 -2.61
CA ILE A 97 7.61 10.27 -1.67
C ILE A 97 8.32 11.46 -2.30
N ALA A 98 8.48 11.48 -3.63
CA ALA A 98 9.04 12.61 -4.38
C ALA A 98 8.01 13.71 -4.66
N GLY A 99 6.71 13.51 -4.38
CA GLY A 99 5.64 14.43 -4.75
C GLY A 99 5.41 14.52 -6.26
N ALA A 100 5.80 13.48 -7.03
CA ALA A 100 5.72 13.43 -8.48
C ALA A 100 4.31 13.02 -8.95
N GLU A 101 3.34 13.94 -8.84
CA GLU A 101 1.92 13.68 -9.09
C GLU A 101 1.63 13.13 -10.48
N GLU A 102 2.29 13.67 -11.52
CA GLU A 102 2.09 13.20 -12.90
C GLU A 102 2.61 11.77 -13.09
N GLU A 103 3.78 11.47 -12.53
CA GLU A 103 4.36 10.13 -12.60
C GLU A 103 3.47 9.11 -11.87
N ALA A 104 3.05 9.42 -10.64
CA ALA A 104 2.12 8.58 -9.88
C ALA A 104 0.81 8.35 -10.65
N THR A 105 0.25 9.41 -11.25
CA THR A 105 -0.97 9.33 -12.08
C THR A 105 -0.77 8.42 -13.29
N ASN A 106 0.32 8.61 -14.04
CA ASN A 106 0.62 7.83 -15.23
C ASN A 106 0.84 6.34 -14.90
N LEU A 107 1.43 6.04 -13.74
CA LEU A 107 1.58 4.67 -13.27
C LEU A 107 0.22 4.01 -13.00
N LEU A 108 -0.68 4.66 -12.27
CA LEU A 108 -2.00 4.10 -11.94
C LEU A 108 -2.89 3.95 -13.19
N ILE A 109 -2.96 4.98 -14.03
CA ILE A 109 -3.72 4.93 -15.30
C ILE A 109 -3.09 3.87 -16.23
N GLY A 110 -1.76 3.77 -16.28
CA GLY A 110 -1.09 2.75 -17.07
C GLY A 110 -1.46 1.32 -16.66
N GLU A 111 -1.60 1.03 -15.35
CA GLU A 111 -2.08 -0.27 -14.88
C GLU A 111 -3.55 -0.53 -15.26
N HIS A 112 -4.40 0.49 -15.16
CA HIS A 112 -5.79 0.40 -15.61
C HIS A 112 -5.89 0.10 -17.11
N LEU A 113 -5.15 0.80 -17.95
CA LEU A 113 -5.11 0.57 -19.40
C LEU A 113 -4.53 -0.80 -19.78
N ARG A 114 -3.71 -1.42 -18.91
CA ARG A 114 -3.26 -2.81 -19.08
C ARG A 114 -4.30 -3.83 -18.67
N GLY A 115 -5.50 -3.41 -18.28
CA GLY A 115 -6.62 -4.26 -17.90
C GLY A 115 -6.61 -4.71 -16.45
N LYS A 116 -5.83 -4.06 -15.57
CA LYS A 116 -5.90 -4.35 -14.14
C LYS A 116 -7.18 -3.76 -13.55
N SER A 117 -7.89 -4.55 -12.72
CA SER A 117 -9.08 -4.08 -12.02
C SER A 117 -8.75 -2.92 -11.06
N LEU A 118 -9.74 -2.09 -10.77
CA LEU A 118 -9.60 -0.98 -9.83
C LEU A 118 -9.16 -1.47 -8.45
N THR A 119 -9.80 -2.52 -7.93
CA THR A 119 -9.41 -3.15 -6.66
C THR A 119 -7.99 -3.69 -6.70
N GLY A 120 -7.58 -4.31 -7.81
CA GLY A 120 -6.19 -4.77 -7.98
C GLY A 120 -5.17 -3.61 -8.03
N ILE A 121 -5.55 -2.44 -8.54
CA ILE A 121 -4.71 -1.24 -8.46
C ILE A 121 -4.61 -0.75 -7.02
N PHE A 122 -5.71 -0.73 -6.28
CA PHE A 122 -5.74 -0.30 -4.89
C PHE A 122 -4.98 -1.24 -3.96
N ASP A 123 -5.22 -2.55 -4.07
CA ASP A 123 -4.62 -3.56 -3.19
C ASP A 123 -3.13 -3.74 -3.48
N ASP A 124 -2.76 -3.98 -4.75
CA ASP A 124 -1.39 -4.33 -5.10
C ASP A 124 -0.46 -3.10 -5.18
N PHE A 125 -0.94 -1.91 -5.58
CA PHE A 125 -0.07 -0.74 -5.82
C PHE A 125 -0.22 0.31 -4.75
N VAL A 126 -1.44 0.84 -4.55
CA VAL A 126 -1.64 1.97 -3.63
C VAL A 126 -1.42 1.54 -2.20
N SER A 127 -2.09 0.47 -1.74
CA SER A 127 -1.96 -0.03 -0.37
C SER A 127 -0.54 -0.50 -0.07
N ALA A 128 0.11 -1.20 -1.02
CA ALA A 128 1.49 -1.64 -0.85
C ALA A 128 2.47 -0.47 -0.71
N ALA A 129 2.33 0.59 -1.52
CA ALA A 129 3.16 1.78 -1.44
C ALA A 129 2.92 2.55 -0.13
N MET A 130 1.65 2.77 0.25
CA MET A 130 1.30 3.50 1.46
C MET A 130 1.68 2.74 2.74
N ASN A 131 1.54 1.42 2.78
CA ASN A 131 2.01 0.60 3.90
C ASN A 131 3.53 0.74 4.09
N ARG A 132 4.30 0.68 3.00
CA ARG A 132 5.75 0.89 3.04
C ARG A 132 6.13 2.29 3.52
N ILE A 133 5.40 3.33 3.08
CA ILE A 133 5.58 4.71 3.54
C ILE A 133 5.31 4.80 5.05
N GLY A 134 4.21 4.20 5.52
CA GLY A 134 3.88 4.15 6.93
C GLY A 134 4.91 3.40 7.79
N GLU A 135 5.49 2.30 7.30
CA GLU A 135 6.58 1.58 7.97
C GLU A 135 7.84 2.43 8.11
N LEU A 136 8.26 3.12 7.04
CA LEU A 136 9.43 3.99 7.06
C LEU A 136 9.22 5.23 7.95
N TRP A 137 8.00 5.75 7.99
CA TRP A 137 7.63 6.80 8.93
C TRP A 137 7.70 6.30 10.38
N TYR A 138 7.14 5.13 10.66
CA TYR A 138 7.15 4.53 12.00
C TYR A 138 8.57 4.24 12.50
N THR A 139 9.49 3.82 11.63
CA THR A 139 10.91 3.58 11.96
C THR A 139 11.73 4.86 12.00
N GLY A 140 11.15 6.03 11.67
CA GLY A 140 11.85 7.31 11.61
C GLY A 140 12.77 7.48 10.39
N GLU A 141 12.71 6.57 9.43
CA GLU A 141 13.46 6.66 8.17
C GLU A 141 12.83 7.68 7.20
N LEU A 142 11.53 7.93 7.35
CA LEU A 142 10.78 8.94 6.59
C LEU A 142 10.20 9.99 7.55
N SER A 143 10.33 11.27 7.22
CA SER A 143 9.75 12.35 8.03
C SER A 143 8.23 12.44 7.85
N VAL A 144 7.52 13.01 8.84
CA VAL A 144 6.09 13.32 8.76
C VAL A 144 5.76 14.16 7.52
N ALA A 145 6.63 15.12 7.17
CA ALA A 145 6.42 15.98 5.98
C ALA A 145 6.43 15.17 4.67
N HIS A 146 7.28 14.16 4.55
CA HIS A 146 7.32 13.30 3.37
C HIS A 146 6.14 12.32 3.35
N GLU A 147 5.70 11.82 4.50
CA GLU A 147 4.48 11.00 4.59
C GLU A 147 3.25 11.81 4.13
N HIS A 148 3.09 13.05 4.61
CA HIS A 148 2.01 13.95 4.17
C HIS A 148 2.10 14.27 2.68
N LEU A 149 3.30 14.56 2.15
CA LEU A 149 3.51 14.79 0.72
C LEU A 149 3.08 13.57 -0.10
N ALA A 150 3.50 12.37 0.31
CA ALA A 150 3.15 11.14 -0.36
C ALA A 150 1.64 10.87 -0.35
N THR A 151 0.98 11.07 0.79
CA THR A 151 -0.48 10.93 0.93
C THR A 151 -1.22 11.90 0.01
N ARG A 152 -0.82 13.18 -0.06
CA ARG A 152 -1.42 14.16 -0.99
C ARG A 152 -1.20 13.79 -2.45
N THR A 153 -0.01 13.34 -2.79
CA THR A 153 0.31 12.87 -4.14
C THR A 153 -0.53 11.66 -4.53
N ALA A 154 -0.75 10.72 -3.59
CA ALA A 154 -1.64 9.58 -3.80
C ALA A 154 -3.07 10.03 -4.06
N PHE A 155 -3.62 10.97 -3.27
CA PHE A 155 -4.95 11.54 -3.50
C PHE A 155 -5.08 12.14 -4.90
N THR A 156 -4.12 12.99 -5.31
CA THR A 156 -4.14 13.61 -6.65
C THR A 156 -4.14 12.54 -7.75
N ALA A 157 -3.27 11.54 -7.64
CA ALA A 157 -3.18 10.47 -8.64
C ALA A 157 -4.46 9.63 -8.72
N ILE A 158 -5.08 9.32 -7.57
CA ILE A 158 -6.33 8.55 -7.47
C ILE A 158 -7.51 9.34 -8.03
N HIS A 159 -7.62 10.65 -7.75
CA HIS A 159 -8.66 11.48 -8.34
C HIS A 159 -8.56 11.56 -9.87
N LYS A 160 -7.35 11.67 -10.41
CA LYS A 160 -7.14 11.65 -11.86
C LYS A 160 -7.44 10.25 -12.45
N LEU A 161 -7.10 9.17 -11.76
CA LEU A 161 -7.49 7.81 -12.14
C LEU A 161 -9.02 7.67 -12.19
N ARG A 162 -9.75 8.19 -11.19
CA ARG A 162 -11.22 8.17 -11.17
C ARG A 162 -11.81 8.81 -12.43
N GLY A 163 -11.23 9.94 -12.89
CA GLY A 163 -11.67 10.59 -14.13
C GLY A 163 -11.39 9.79 -15.42
N ALA A 164 -10.53 8.78 -15.37
CA ALA A 164 -10.19 7.91 -16.49
C ALA A 164 -11.00 6.58 -16.53
N ILE A 165 -11.73 6.28 -15.44
CA ILE A 165 -12.53 5.05 -15.31
C ILE A 165 -13.97 5.34 -15.80
N PRO A 166 -14.58 4.44 -16.59
CA PRO A 166 -15.99 4.54 -16.96
C PRO A 166 -16.88 4.55 -15.71
N VAL A 167 -17.88 5.42 -15.68
CA VAL A 167 -18.90 5.43 -14.63
C VAL A 167 -19.91 4.31 -14.94
N PRO A 168 -20.10 3.33 -14.03
CA PRO A 168 -21.07 2.26 -14.23
C PRO A 168 -22.51 2.81 -14.09
N GLU A 169 -23.48 2.04 -14.56
CA GLU A 169 -24.89 2.30 -14.28
C GLU A 169 -25.15 2.14 -12.78
N LEU A 170 -25.97 3.04 -12.22
CA LEU A 170 -26.35 2.97 -10.82
C LEU A 170 -27.28 1.78 -10.57
N THR A 171 -27.00 1.03 -9.53
CA THR A 171 -27.79 -0.13 -9.11
C THR A 171 -28.89 0.23 -8.12
N GLY A 172 -28.84 1.45 -7.56
CA GLY A 172 -29.83 1.98 -6.62
C GLY A 172 -29.51 1.69 -5.15
N GLU A 173 -28.39 1.03 -4.86
CA GLU A 173 -27.89 0.87 -3.49
C GLU A 173 -27.10 2.09 -3.05
N LEU A 174 -27.20 2.39 -1.75
CA LEU A 174 -26.48 3.46 -1.07
C LEU A 174 -25.55 2.88 0.01
N ALA A 175 -24.30 3.28 0.00
CA ALA A 175 -23.37 2.99 1.09
C ALA A 175 -22.92 4.28 1.81
N THR A 176 -22.48 4.12 3.06
CA THR A 176 -21.75 5.17 3.77
C THR A 176 -20.32 4.72 4.05
N CYS A 177 -19.35 5.62 3.96
CA CYS A 177 -17.95 5.37 4.29
C CYS A 177 -17.45 6.39 5.31
N CYS A 178 -16.67 5.96 6.28
CA CYS A 178 -15.98 6.86 7.20
C CYS A 178 -14.77 6.18 7.84
N SER A 179 -13.92 6.98 8.47
CA SER A 179 -12.92 6.51 9.43
C SER A 179 -13.34 6.92 10.84
N ILE A 180 -13.03 6.09 11.84
CA ILE A 180 -13.44 6.30 13.24
C ILE A 180 -12.81 7.54 13.84
N GLU A 181 -13.41 8.05 14.94
CA GLU A 181 -12.85 9.17 15.73
C GLU A 181 -11.42 8.85 16.18
N GLY A 182 -10.53 9.86 16.02
CA GLY A 182 -9.10 9.74 16.34
C GLY A 182 -8.26 9.13 15.21
N ASP A 183 -8.86 8.64 14.13
CA ASP A 183 -8.16 8.18 12.94
C ASP A 183 -8.29 9.21 11.80
N PHE A 184 -7.17 9.85 11.44
CA PHE A 184 -7.09 10.88 10.40
C PHE A 184 -6.72 10.33 9.03
N HIS A 185 -6.64 9.01 8.85
CA HIS A 185 -6.34 8.38 7.57
C HIS A 185 -7.59 8.35 6.68
N GLU A 186 -7.70 9.35 5.82
CA GLU A 186 -8.85 9.51 4.92
C GLU A 186 -8.75 8.65 3.65
N LEU A 187 -7.52 8.38 3.16
CA LEU A 187 -7.30 7.66 1.92
C LEU A 187 -8.04 6.32 1.82
N PRO A 188 -8.07 5.45 2.85
CA PRO A 188 -8.81 4.19 2.79
C PRO A 188 -10.32 4.38 2.55
N THR A 189 -10.93 5.44 3.09
CA THR A 189 -12.36 5.71 2.87
C THR A 189 -12.65 6.11 1.43
N HIS A 190 -11.74 6.88 0.80
CA HIS A 190 -11.85 7.22 -0.63
C HIS A 190 -11.67 6.00 -1.54
N LEU A 191 -10.74 5.10 -1.21
CA LEU A 191 -10.55 3.87 -1.98
C LEU A 191 -11.78 2.95 -1.85
N ALA A 192 -12.36 2.83 -0.65
CA ALA A 192 -13.60 2.09 -0.43
C ALA A 192 -14.78 2.71 -1.20
N GLN A 193 -14.92 4.05 -1.17
CA GLN A 193 -15.90 4.77 -1.95
C GLN A 193 -15.76 4.45 -3.44
N MET A 194 -14.58 4.64 -4.02
CA MET A 194 -14.36 4.38 -5.45
C MET A 194 -14.59 2.90 -5.82
N THR A 195 -14.30 1.98 -4.91
CA THR A 195 -14.59 0.55 -5.09
C THR A 195 -16.10 0.31 -5.20
N LEU A 196 -16.89 0.86 -4.29
CA LEU A 196 -18.34 0.73 -4.28
C LEU A 196 -18.99 1.45 -5.49
N GLU A 197 -18.52 2.65 -5.81
CA GLU A 197 -18.97 3.38 -7.01
C GLU A 197 -18.67 2.60 -8.31
N ASN A 198 -17.56 1.85 -8.37
CA ASN A 198 -17.24 0.99 -9.50
C ASN A 198 -18.18 -0.24 -9.62
N GLU A 199 -18.82 -0.61 -8.53
CA GLU A 199 -19.88 -1.64 -8.50
C GLU A 199 -21.28 -1.04 -8.73
N GLY A 200 -21.39 0.26 -9.03
CA GLY A 200 -22.66 0.95 -9.35
C GLY A 200 -23.40 1.51 -8.14
N TRP A 201 -22.79 1.54 -6.96
CA TRP A 201 -23.39 2.08 -5.74
C TRP A 201 -23.28 3.60 -5.65
N GLU A 202 -24.27 4.25 -5.05
CA GLU A 202 -24.09 5.60 -4.51
C GLU A 202 -23.38 5.55 -3.17
N VAL A 203 -22.50 6.53 -2.89
CA VAL A 203 -21.72 6.54 -1.65
C VAL A 203 -21.70 7.91 -0.99
N LEU A 204 -22.09 7.96 0.27
CA LEU A 204 -21.87 9.10 1.17
C LEU A 204 -20.58 8.84 1.96
N ASN A 205 -19.50 9.51 1.58
CA ASN A 205 -18.24 9.43 2.30
C ASN A 205 -18.11 10.59 3.27
N PHE A 206 -18.16 10.30 4.57
CA PHE A 206 -18.02 11.29 5.64
C PHE A 206 -16.56 11.56 6.02
N GLY A 207 -15.60 10.92 5.36
CA GLY A 207 -14.18 11.17 5.55
C GLY A 207 -13.60 10.55 6.83
N ALA A 208 -12.54 11.20 7.32
CA ALA A 208 -11.79 10.76 8.49
C ALA A 208 -12.32 11.35 9.80
N ASN A 209 -11.93 10.72 10.92
CA ASN A 209 -12.14 11.25 12.27
C ASN A 209 -13.62 11.52 12.59
N LEU A 210 -14.53 10.62 12.23
CA LEU A 210 -15.96 10.76 12.46
C LEU A 210 -16.37 10.09 13.78
N PRO A 211 -16.99 10.83 14.75
CA PRO A 211 -17.58 10.22 15.93
C PRO A 211 -18.74 9.28 15.56
N LEU A 212 -18.77 8.08 16.13
CA LEU A 212 -19.77 7.06 15.79
C LEU A 212 -21.21 7.43 16.17
N TYR A 213 -21.41 8.30 17.16
CA TYR A 213 -22.73 8.85 17.46
C TYR A 213 -23.27 9.70 16.31
N SER A 214 -22.40 10.51 15.68
CA SER A 214 -22.77 11.33 14.52
C SER A 214 -23.04 10.45 13.29
N LEU A 215 -22.25 9.40 13.08
CA LEU A 215 -22.54 8.40 12.05
C LEU A 215 -23.93 7.80 12.24
N ALA A 216 -24.31 7.43 13.49
CA ALA A 216 -25.63 6.86 13.77
C ALA A 216 -26.79 7.79 13.37
N ASP A 217 -26.62 9.10 13.56
CA ASP A 217 -27.63 10.09 13.17
C ASP A 217 -27.79 10.14 11.63
N GLU A 218 -26.68 10.11 10.87
CA GLU A 218 -26.73 10.09 9.41
C GLU A 218 -27.27 8.76 8.86
N ILE A 219 -26.94 7.61 9.50
CA ILE A 219 -27.49 6.31 9.11
C ILE A 219 -29.03 6.28 9.28
N GLN A 220 -29.56 6.83 10.37
CA GLN A 220 -31.02 6.92 10.58
C GLN A 220 -31.70 7.81 9.55
N LYS A 221 -31.04 8.87 9.11
CA LYS A 221 -31.56 9.84 8.14
C LYS A 221 -31.55 9.29 6.71
N HIS A 222 -30.48 8.63 6.31
CA HIS A 222 -30.27 8.20 4.93
C HIS A 222 -30.64 6.73 4.67
N SER A 223 -30.70 5.89 5.71
CA SER A 223 -31.02 4.46 5.63
C SER A 223 -30.22 3.73 4.53
N PRO A 224 -28.88 3.76 4.56
CA PRO A 224 -28.07 3.13 3.53
C PRO A 224 -28.21 1.60 3.55
N ASP A 225 -27.80 0.95 2.45
CA ASP A 225 -27.79 -0.51 2.31
C ASP A 225 -26.55 -1.15 2.92
N ALA A 226 -25.49 -0.36 3.13
CA ALA A 226 -24.26 -0.80 3.82
C ALA A 226 -23.52 0.36 4.50
N ILE A 227 -22.78 0.02 5.56
CA ILE A 227 -21.95 0.95 6.32
C ILE A 227 -20.50 0.45 6.29
N CYS A 228 -19.57 1.24 5.74
CA CYS A 228 -18.15 0.92 5.70
C CYS A 228 -17.39 1.78 6.72
N ILE A 229 -16.76 1.14 7.69
CA ILE A 229 -15.98 1.81 8.75
C ILE A 229 -14.52 1.39 8.61
N SER A 230 -13.64 2.36 8.38
CA SER A 230 -12.20 2.15 8.31
C SER A 230 -11.51 2.52 9.63
N ALA A 231 -10.45 1.82 9.98
CA ALA A 231 -9.50 2.24 11.00
C ALA A 231 -8.07 1.81 10.64
N ALA A 232 -7.21 2.78 10.41
CA ALA A 232 -5.76 2.54 10.31
C ALA A 232 -5.13 2.46 11.70
N ILE A 233 -5.59 3.27 12.65
CA ILE A 233 -5.18 3.28 14.05
C ILE A 233 -6.40 3.37 14.98
N ILE A 234 -6.27 2.81 16.18
CA ILE A 234 -7.20 2.99 17.31
C ILE A 234 -6.36 3.44 18.50
N THR A 235 -6.54 4.68 18.93
CA THR A 235 -5.74 5.29 20.02
C THR A 235 -6.21 4.86 21.41
N ASP A 236 -7.50 4.67 21.59
CA ASP A 236 -8.12 4.16 22.84
C ASP A 236 -9.15 3.08 22.48
N ILE A 237 -8.70 1.83 22.56
CA ILE A 237 -9.52 0.66 22.17
C ILE A 237 -10.75 0.48 23.07
N GLU A 238 -10.64 0.80 24.38
CA GLU A 238 -11.73 0.62 25.34
C GLU A 238 -12.85 1.63 25.08
N ARG A 239 -12.48 2.89 24.88
CA ARG A 239 -13.42 3.95 24.50
C ARG A 239 -14.06 3.64 23.16
N THR A 240 -13.25 3.39 22.13
CA THR A 240 -13.75 3.15 20.77
C THR A 240 -14.69 1.93 20.71
N ALA A 241 -14.40 0.86 21.47
CA ALA A 241 -15.29 -0.31 21.52
C ALA A 241 -16.60 -0.04 22.26
N ARG A 242 -16.61 0.86 23.26
CA ARG A 242 -17.87 1.32 23.89
C ARG A 242 -18.70 2.14 22.88
N ASP A 243 -18.08 3.12 22.26
CA ASP A 243 -18.74 4.01 21.28
C ASP A 243 -19.29 3.19 20.10
N TYR A 244 -18.56 2.13 19.68
CA TYR A 244 -19.01 1.22 18.63
C TYR A 244 -20.23 0.38 19.07
N ARG A 245 -20.29 -0.09 20.31
CA ARG A 245 -21.47 -0.82 20.82
C ARG A 245 -22.69 0.09 20.86
N ASP A 246 -22.53 1.31 21.39
CA ASP A 246 -23.61 2.30 21.44
C ASP A 246 -24.12 2.63 20.04
N PHE A 247 -23.20 2.77 19.06
CA PHE A 247 -23.55 2.93 17.66
C PHE A 247 -24.37 1.74 17.14
N ARG A 248 -23.90 0.50 17.36
CA ARG A 248 -24.60 -0.71 16.91
C ARG A 248 -26.01 -0.83 17.54
N GLU A 249 -26.15 -0.48 18.81
CA GLU A 249 -27.46 -0.48 19.49
C GLU A 249 -28.41 0.53 18.86
N ARG A 250 -27.95 1.73 18.52
CA ARG A 250 -28.75 2.77 17.88
C ARG A 250 -29.27 2.39 16.49
N ILE A 251 -28.52 1.63 15.74
CA ILE A 251 -28.89 1.21 14.37
C ILE A 251 -29.47 -0.19 14.27
N CYS A 252 -29.56 -0.94 15.38
CA CYS A 252 -29.89 -2.37 15.36
C CYS A 252 -31.21 -2.72 14.67
N LYS A 253 -32.22 -1.83 14.76
CA LYS A 253 -33.55 -2.01 14.14
C LYS A 253 -33.50 -1.90 12.61
N LEU A 254 -32.52 -1.22 12.05
CA LEU A 254 -32.39 -0.97 10.62
C LEU A 254 -31.83 -2.21 9.88
N LYS A 255 -31.14 -3.11 10.62
CA LYS A 255 -30.53 -4.34 10.08
C LYS A 255 -29.55 -4.08 8.93
N ILE A 256 -28.93 -2.90 8.89
CA ILE A 256 -27.96 -2.52 7.89
C ILE A 256 -26.62 -3.21 8.20
N PRO A 257 -26.02 -3.93 7.24
CA PRO A 257 -24.74 -4.59 7.45
C PRO A 257 -23.61 -3.57 7.62
N VAL A 258 -22.72 -3.83 8.56
CA VAL A 258 -21.49 -3.06 8.80
C VAL A 258 -20.29 -3.84 8.29
N ILE A 259 -19.51 -3.19 7.46
CA ILE A 259 -18.20 -3.66 6.99
C ILE A 259 -17.15 -2.90 7.77
N ILE A 260 -16.22 -3.61 8.41
CA ILE A 260 -15.03 -2.97 8.99
C ILE A 260 -13.79 -3.36 8.19
N GLY A 261 -12.84 -2.46 8.09
CA GLY A 261 -11.57 -2.70 7.41
C GLY A 261 -10.47 -1.76 7.88
N GLY A 262 -9.26 -2.03 7.41
CA GLY A 262 -8.08 -1.24 7.75
C GLY A 262 -7.16 -1.93 8.75
N ARG A 263 -5.94 -1.41 8.86
CA ARG A 263 -4.83 -2.02 9.58
C ARG A 263 -5.12 -2.28 11.07
N ALA A 264 -5.87 -1.41 11.73
CA ALA A 264 -6.19 -1.59 13.15
C ALA A 264 -7.03 -2.85 13.41
N PHE A 265 -7.82 -3.30 12.43
CA PHE A 265 -8.64 -4.51 12.53
C PHE A 265 -7.93 -5.78 12.02
N SER A 266 -6.64 -5.72 11.63
CA SER A 266 -5.90 -6.91 11.22
C SER A 266 -5.66 -7.89 12.37
N ASP A 267 -5.56 -7.40 13.61
CA ASP A 267 -5.50 -8.22 14.81
C ASP A 267 -6.88 -8.77 15.17
N GLU A 268 -6.99 -10.10 15.27
CA GLU A 268 -8.23 -10.78 15.61
C GLU A 268 -8.75 -10.40 17.00
N CYS A 269 -7.86 -10.17 17.98
CA CYS A 269 -8.27 -9.75 19.33
C CYS A 269 -8.92 -8.37 19.30
N VAL A 270 -8.45 -7.48 18.43
CA VAL A 270 -9.07 -6.17 18.18
C VAL A 270 -10.42 -6.37 17.50
N ARG A 271 -10.48 -7.13 16.41
CA ARG A 271 -11.73 -7.36 15.63
C ARG A 271 -12.86 -7.88 16.49
N ARG A 272 -12.60 -8.81 17.42
CA ARG A 272 -13.62 -9.38 18.33
C ARG A 272 -14.34 -8.34 19.18
N ARG A 273 -13.76 -7.15 19.34
CA ARG A 273 -14.36 -6.03 20.07
C ARG A 273 -15.29 -5.18 19.22
N PHE A 274 -15.25 -5.38 17.89
CA PHE A 274 -16.02 -4.66 16.88
C PHE A 274 -16.83 -5.64 16.02
N PRO A 275 -17.87 -6.29 16.59
CA PRO A 275 -18.66 -7.26 15.84
C PRO A 275 -19.32 -6.62 14.63
N SER A 276 -19.07 -7.19 13.45
CA SER A 276 -19.52 -6.68 12.16
C SER A 276 -20.00 -7.83 11.28
N GLU A 277 -20.81 -7.54 10.28
CA GLU A 277 -21.29 -8.54 9.33
C GLU A 277 -20.19 -8.96 8.34
N PHE A 278 -19.18 -8.12 8.15
CA PHE A 278 -18.06 -8.41 7.26
C PHE A 278 -16.78 -7.70 7.69
N TYR A 279 -15.65 -8.40 7.57
CA TYR A 279 -14.31 -7.82 7.67
C TYR A 279 -13.64 -7.85 6.31
N ALA A 280 -13.24 -6.69 5.81
CA ALA A 280 -12.53 -6.54 4.55
C ALA A 280 -11.02 -6.38 4.82
N GLU A 281 -10.22 -7.31 4.34
CA GLU A 281 -8.76 -7.20 4.34
C GLU A 281 -8.27 -6.40 3.14
N THR A 282 -9.02 -6.46 2.04
CA THR A 282 -8.69 -5.89 0.74
C THR A 282 -9.87 -5.10 0.17
N PHE A 283 -9.62 -4.25 -0.83
CA PHE A 283 -10.69 -3.59 -1.58
C PHE A 283 -11.44 -4.58 -2.50
N ALA A 284 -10.80 -5.68 -2.90
CA ALA A 284 -11.48 -6.78 -3.58
C ALA A 284 -12.56 -7.42 -2.68
N ASP A 285 -12.34 -7.48 -1.35
CA ASP A 285 -13.35 -7.95 -0.40
C ASP A 285 -14.54 -7.00 -0.34
N VAL A 286 -14.30 -5.68 -0.37
CA VAL A 286 -15.37 -4.66 -0.41
C VAL A 286 -16.23 -4.82 -1.66
N ALA A 287 -15.61 -4.97 -2.84
CA ALA A 287 -16.34 -5.22 -4.10
C ALA A 287 -17.13 -6.53 -4.06
N SER A 288 -16.53 -7.60 -3.55
CA SER A 288 -17.21 -8.90 -3.39
C SER A 288 -18.43 -8.82 -2.46
N PHE A 289 -18.33 -8.03 -1.41
CA PHE A 289 -19.43 -7.81 -0.48
C PHE A 289 -20.56 -7.02 -1.16
N ALA A 290 -20.26 -5.94 -1.88
CA ALA A 290 -21.24 -5.15 -2.64
C ALA A 290 -22.01 -6.04 -3.62
N GLY A 291 -21.32 -6.85 -4.43
CA GLY A 291 -21.94 -7.77 -5.36
C GLY A 291 -22.88 -8.81 -4.70
N LYS A 292 -22.57 -9.25 -3.45
CA LYS A 292 -23.45 -10.18 -2.69
C LYS A 292 -24.73 -9.51 -2.20
N ILE A 293 -24.71 -8.21 -1.91
CA ILE A 293 -25.91 -7.45 -1.50
C ILE A 293 -26.80 -7.23 -2.70
N SER A 294 -26.24 -6.70 -3.81
CA SER A 294 -27.00 -6.44 -5.04
C SER A 294 -27.64 -7.71 -5.62
N ALA A 295 -26.98 -8.87 -5.50
CA ALA A 295 -27.53 -10.16 -5.97
C ALA A 295 -28.71 -10.71 -5.13
N LYS A 296 -28.97 -10.14 -3.94
CA LYS A 296 -30.08 -10.57 -3.06
C LYS A 296 -31.37 -9.79 -3.28
N ARG A 297 -31.34 -8.74 -4.08
CA ARG A 297 -32.50 -7.94 -4.51
C ARG A 297 -32.99 -8.41 -5.88
#